data_75480eda9b7dc9dc57584209ca7670d6
#
_entry.id   75480eda9b7dc9dc57584209ca7670d6
#
_cell.length_a   1.000
_cell.length_b   1.000
_cell.length_c   1.000
_cell.angle_alpha   90.00
_cell.angle_beta   90.00
_cell.angle_gamma   90.00
#
_symmetry.space_group_name_H-M   'P 1'
#
loop_
_entity.id
_entity.type
_entity.pdbx_description
1 polymer ?
#
loop_
_entity_poly.entity_id
_entity_poly.type
_entity_poly.pdbx_seq_one_letter_code
_entity_poly.pdbx_strand_id
1 'polypeptide(L)'
;TAYEILSGLVGSEMCIRDSLYPGLAGMTGTAKTEEVEFEKTYKLESTVIPTNQIRKRQDWSDQVFKTEIGKWKAVAKETAQIHREGRPVLVGTTSVEKSELLSSLLTEEKIPHNLLNAKPENVEREAEIVAQAGRAGAVTIATNMAGRGTDIILGGNSDYMARLKLKEILIHIFSNKFGQKLSQNLM
;
A
#
# COMPACT_ATOMS: atom_id res chain seq x y z
N THR A 1 17.16 -5.51 -20.93
CA THR A 1 18.11 -5.10 -19.87
C THR A 1 18.33 -6.25 -18.89
N ALA A 2 19.44 -6.26 -18.14
CA ALA A 2 19.78 -7.33 -17.17
C ALA A 2 18.66 -7.56 -16.15
N TYR A 3 17.86 -6.56 -15.85
CA TYR A 3 16.73 -6.62 -14.91
C TYR A 3 15.54 -7.42 -15.49
N GLU A 4 15.27 -7.32 -16.77
CA GLU A 4 14.22 -8.10 -17.46
C GLU A 4 14.60 -9.57 -17.60
N ILE A 5 15.90 -9.84 -17.81
CA ILE A 5 16.44 -11.22 -17.86
C ILE A 5 16.37 -11.86 -16.47
N LEU A 6 16.73 -11.13 -15.41
CA LEU A 6 16.61 -11.59 -14.01
C LEU A 6 15.15 -11.81 -13.59
N SER A 7 14.22 -10.94 -13.99
CA SER A 7 12.80 -11.11 -13.74
C SER A 7 12.22 -12.36 -14.41
N GLY A 8 12.62 -12.64 -15.66
CA GLY A 8 12.21 -13.86 -16.37
C GLY A 8 12.82 -15.13 -15.75
N LEU A 9 14.08 -15.08 -15.31
CA LEU A 9 14.75 -16.21 -14.64
C LEU A 9 14.15 -16.46 -13.25
N VAL A 10 13.87 -15.42 -12.47
CA VAL A 10 13.23 -15.54 -11.15
C VAL A 10 11.84 -16.17 -11.27
N GLY A 11 11.06 -15.83 -12.29
CA GLY A 11 9.78 -16.48 -12.54
C GLY A 11 9.92 -17.97 -12.86
N SER A 12 10.89 -18.33 -13.69
CA SER A 12 11.19 -19.72 -14.04
C SER A 12 11.71 -20.53 -12.84
N GLU A 13 12.58 -19.94 -12.03
CA GLU A 13 13.08 -20.57 -10.81
C GLU A 13 11.99 -20.80 -9.77
N MET A 14 11.04 -19.88 -9.60
CA MET A 14 9.89 -20.06 -8.72
C MET A 14 9.02 -21.24 -9.16
N CYS A 15 8.69 -21.36 -10.45
CA CYS A 15 7.93 -22.48 -10.98
C CYS A 15 8.67 -23.82 -10.80
N ILE A 16 9.97 -23.86 -11.01
CA ILE A 16 10.81 -25.06 -10.78
C ILE A 16 10.79 -25.45 -9.31
N ARG A 17 10.97 -24.49 -8.42
CA ARG A 17 10.92 -24.73 -6.96
C ARG A 17 9.56 -25.24 -6.51
N ASP A 18 8.48 -24.63 -6.99
CA ASP A 18 7.13 -25.02 -6.62
C ASP A 18 6.78 -26.44 -7.08
N SER A 19 7.31 -26.88 -8.24
CA SER A 19 7.11 -28.24 -8.76
C SER A 19 7.85 -29.34 -7.98
N LEU A 20 8.75 -28.97 -7.07
CA LEU A 20 9.44 -29.93 -6.20
C LEU A 20 8.59 -30.40 -5.01
N TYR A 21 7.49 -29.71 -4.72
CA TYR A 21 6.60 -30.08 -3.61
C TYR A 21 5.58 -31.12 -4.07
N PRO A 22 5.38 -32.22 -3.32
CA PRO A 22 4.40 -33.26 -3.65
C PRO A 22 2.95 -32.80 -3.46
N GLY A 23 2.73 -31.73 -2.71
CA GLY A 23 1.44 -31.07 -2.54
C GLY A 23 1.63 -29.56 -2.52
N LEU A 24 0.90 -28.86 -3.37
CA LEU A 24 0.93 -27.41 -3.48
C LEU A 24 -0.48 -26.87 -3.31
N ALA A 25 -0.64 -25.83 -2.51
CA ALA A 25 -1.89 -25.09 -2.34
C ALA A 25 -1.59 -23.62 -2.08
N GLY A 26 -2.53 -22.74 -2.45
CA GLY A 26 -2.37 -21.30 -2.25
C GLY A 26 -3.71 -20.60 -2.17
N MET A 27 -3.70 -19.37 -1.71
CA MET A 27 -4.89 -18.51 -1.66
C MET A 27 -4.55 -17.15 -2.25
N THR A 28 -5.43 -16.65 -3.11
CA THR A 28 -5.30 -15.31 -3.70
C THR A 28 -6.67 -14.79 -4.11
N GLY A 29 -6.83 -13.47 -4.14
CA GLY A 29 -8.06 -12.81 -4.61
C GLY A 29 -8.27 -12.90 -6.12
N THR A 30 -7.27 -13.35 -6.91
CA THR A 30 -7.29 -13.33 -8.37
C THR A 30 -7.10 -14.71 -9.02
N ALA A 31 -7.17 -15.81 -8.26
CA ALA A 31 -6.95 -17.16 -8.79
C ALA A 31 -7.94 -17.54 -9.89
N LYS A 32 -9.20 -17.14 -9.76
CA LYS A 32 -10.25 -17.58 -10.73
C LYS A 32 -10.05 -17.01 -12.13
N THR A 33 -9.50 -15.81 -12.26
CA THR A 33 -9.19 -15.21 -13.57
C THR A 33 -8.06 -15.95 -14.30
N GLU A 34 -7.13 -16.54 -13.54
CA GLU A 34 -5.94 -17.23 -14.05
C GLU A 34 -6.03 -18.77 -13.88
N GLU A 35 -7.24 -19.31 -13.69
CA GLU A 35 -7.49 -20.74 -13.44
C GLU A 35 -6.87 -21.65 -14.50
N VAL A 36 -6.97 -21.26 -15.77
CA VAL A 36 -6.40 -22.03 -16.90
C VAL A 36 -4.88 -22.13 -16.80
N GLU A 37 -4.21 -21.08 -16.31
CA GLU A 37 -2.77 -21.08 -16.11
C GLU A 37 -2.38 -21.96 -14.91
N PHE A 38 -3.11 -21.88 -13.82
CA PHE A 38 -2.90 -22.75 -12.65
C PHE A 38 -3.09 -24.22 -13.00
N GLU A 39 -4.11 -24.57 -13.78
CA GLU A 39 -4.33 -25.94 -14.22
C GLU A 39 -3.20 -26.44 -15.14
N LYS A 40 -2.76 -25.62 -16.10
CA LYS A 40 -1.68 -26.01 -17.02
C LYS A 40 -0.34 -26.18 -16.32
N THR A 41 0.00 -25.28 -15.39
CA THR A 41 1.32 -25.22 -14.76
C THR A 41 1.42 -26.16 -13.56
N TYR A 42 0.42 -26.18 -12.71
CA TYR A 42 0.46 -26.86 -11.40
C TYR A 42 -0.55 -27.99 -11.27
N LYS A 43 -1.45 -28.19 -12.25
CA LYS A 43 -2.58 -29.12 -12.18
C LYS A 43 -3.52 -28.85 -10.98
N LEU A 44 -3.69 -27.55 -10.66
CA LEU A 44 -4.53 -27.08 -9.58
C LEU A 44 -5.81 -26.44 -10.09
N GLU A 45 -6.93 -26.84 -9.52
CA GLU A 45 -8.23 -26.21 -9.73
C GLU A 45 -8.43 -25.01 -8.79
N SER A 46 -9.10 -23.97 -9.28
CA SER A 46 -9.43 -22.79 -8.48
C SER A 46 -10.85 -22.91 -7.89
N THR A 47 -10.91 -23.00 -6.58
CA THR A 47 -12.20 -23.01 -5.86
C THR A 47 -12.51 -21.63 -5.30
N VAL A 48 -13.69 -21.11 -5.65
CA VAL A 48 -14.18 -19.83 -5.11
C VAL A 48 -14.83 -20.05 -3.75
N ILE A 49 -14.26 -19.46 -2.72
CA ILE A 49 -14.82 -19.50 -1.36
C ILE A 49 -15.73 -18.28 -1.18
N PRO A 50 -17.03 -18.47 -0.90
CA PRO A 50 -17.94 -17.35 -0.69
C PRO A 50 -17.55 -16.56 0.55
N THR A 51 -17.79 -15.23 0.53
CA THR A 51 -17.51 -14.36 1.67
C THR A 51 -18.46 -14.64 2.81
N ASN A 52 -17.98 -14.55 4.06
CA ASN A 52 -18.80 -14.74 5.28
C ASN A 52 -19.96 -13.73 5.38
N GLN A 53 -19.74 -12.51 4.89
CA GLN A 53 -20.75 -11.46 4.88
C GLN A 53 -21.00 -10.96 3.47
N ILE A 54 -22.19 -10.44 3.23
CA ILE A 54 -22.56 -9.84 1.94
C ILE A 54 -21.61 -8.69 1.64
N ARG A 55 -21.04 -8.69 0.43
CA ARG A 55 -20.15 -7.64 -0.06
C ARG A 55 -20.91 -6.32 -0.16
N LYS A 56 -20.42 -5.30 0.53
CA LYS A 56 -20.96 -3.93 0.50
C LYS A 56 -20.22 -3.00 -0.46
N ARG A 57 -19.10 -3.46 -1.05
CA ARG A 57 -18.32 -2.69 -2.01
C ARG A 57 -19.15 -2.39 -3.26
N GLN A 58 -19.14 -1.15 -3.69
CA GLN A 58 -19.73 -0.69 -4.93
C GLN A 58 -18.59 -0.42 -5.92
N ASP A 59 -18.64 -1.08 -7.05
CA ASP A 59 -17.68 -0.87 -8.15
C ASP A 59 -18.34 0.09 -9.15
N TRP A 60 -17.70 1.23 -9.38
CA TRP A 60 -18.18 2.26 -10.27
C TRP A 60 -17.62 2.03 -11.66
N SER A 61 -18.33 2.53 -12.68
CA SER A 61 -17.90 2.45 -14.06
C SER A 61 -16.65 3.30 -14.32
N ASP A 62 -15.81 2.85 -15.26
CA ASP A 62 -14.62 3.59 -15.67
C ASP A 62 -14.97 4.95 -16.24
N GLN A 63 -14.17 5.96 -15.88
CA GLN A 63 -14.26 7.30 -16.42
C GLN A 63 -13.21 7.52 -17.49
N VAL A 64 -13.62 7.94 -18.69
CA VAL A 64 -12.72 8.19 -19.82
C VAL A 64 -12.45 9.70 -19.94
N PHE A 65 -11.18 10.07 -20.02
CA PHE A 65 -10.73 11.46 -20.13
C PHE A 65 -10.05 11.71 -21.48
N LYS A 66 -10.25 12.90 -22.03
CA LYS A 66 -9.64 13.33 -23.30
C LYS A 66 -8.13 13.51 -23.18
N THR A 67 -7.61 13.90 -22.00
CA THR A 67 -6.20 14.18 -21.75
C THR A 67 -5.75 13.58 -20.42
N GLU A 68 -4.49 13.19 -20.34
CA GLU A 68 -3.91 12.65 -19.12
C GLU A 68 -3.90 13.70 -17.98
N ILE A 69 -3.55 14.95 -18.28
CA ILE A 69 -3.59 16.06 -17.30
C ILE A 69 -5.00 16.27 -16.77
N GLY A 70 -6.01 16.22 -17.66
CA GLY A 70 -7.42 16.34 -17.27
C GLY A 70 -7.85 15.22 -16.32
N LYS A 71 -7.41 13.99 -16.58
CA LYS A 71 -7.61 12.83 -15.69
C LYS A 71 -7.04 13.11 -14.29
N TRP A 72 -5.77 13.51 -14.21
CA TRP A 72 -5.11 13.69 -12.91
C TRP A 72 -5.70 14.85 -12.09
N LYS A 73 -6.11 15.93 -12.74
CA LYS A 73 -6.85 17.02 -12.09
C LYS A 73 -8.22 16.55 -11.56
N ALA A 74 -8.93 15.69 -12.30
CA ALA A 74 -10.19 15.14 -11.84
C ALA A 74 -9.99 14.21 -10.63
N VAL A 75 -8.98 13.34 -10.67
CA VAL A 75 -8.61 12.47 -9.53
C VAL A 75 -8.26 13.29 -8.30
N ALA A 76 -7.47 14.35 -8.43
CA ALA A 76 -7.12 15.22 -7.31
C ALA A 76 -8.35 15.89 -6.70
N LYS A 77 -9.26 16.41 -7.55
CA LYS A 77 -10.51 17.04 -7.11
C LYS A 77 -11.44 16.06 -6.39
N GLU A 78 -11.62 14.87 -6.92
CA GLU A 78 -12.44 13.82 -6.30
C GLU A 78 -11.84 13.37 -4.97
N THR A 79 -10.52 13.15 -4.92
CA THR A 79 -9.79 12.85 -3.67
C THR A 79 -10.02 13.93 -2.61
N ALA A 80 -9.93 15.21 -3.01
CA ALA A 80 -10.17 16.33 -2.12
C ALA A 80 -11.60 16.36 -1.57
N GLN A 81 -12.59 16.02 -2.40
CA GLN A 81 -13.99 15.95 -1.99
C GLN A 81 -14.20 14.84 -0.96
N ILE A 82 -13.74 13.62 -1.24
CA ILE A 82 -13.90 12.46 -0.36
C ILE A 82 -13.15 12.67 0.96
N HIS A 83 -11.96 13.29 0.91
CA HIS A 83 -11.20 13.66 2.11
C HIS A 83 -11.98 14.61 3.02
N ARG A 84 -12.68 15.63 2.45
CA ARG A 84 -13.52 16.56 3.23
C ARG A 84 -14.69 15.87 3.90
N GLU A 85 -15.18 14.76 3.33
CA GLU A 85 -16.21 13.92 3.94
C GLU A 85 -15.66 13.05 5.09
N GLY A 86 -14.35 13.12 5.37
CA GLY A 86 -13.68 12.34 6.40
C GLY A 86 -13.43 10.87 6.01
N ARG A 87 -13.64 10.49 4.76
CA ARG A 87 -13.42 9.12 4.29
C ARG A 87 -11.94 8.91 3.93
N PRO A 88 -11.36 7.73 4.22
CA PRO A 88 -10.03 7.39 3.75
C PRO A 88 -10.04 7.16 2.23
N VAL A 89 -8.97 7.58 1.57
CA VAL A 89 -8.80 7.43 0.12
C VAL A 89 -7.48 6.73 -0.18
N LEU A 90 -7.53 5.67 -0.98
CA LEU A 90 -6.35 5.02 -1.53
C LEU A 90 -6.35 5.20 -3.05
N VAL A 91 -5.32 5.84 -3.57
CA VAL A 91 -5.15 6.05 -5.01
C VAL A 91 -4.02 5.19 -5.55
N GLY A 92 -4.35 4.24 -6.43
CA GLY A 92 -3.39 3.41 -7.12
C GLY A 92 -2.83 4.09 -8.38
N THR A 93 -1.52 4.07 -8.55
CA THR A 93 -0.83 4.58 -9.74
C THR A 93 0.02 3.48 -10.37
N THR A 94 0.26 3.59 -11.68
CA THR A 94 1.02 2.58 -12.44
C THR A 94 2.51 2.85 -12.51
N SER A 95 2.97 4.03 -12.10
CA SER A 95 4.40 4.38 -12.08
C SER A 95 4.72 5.39 -10.99
N VAL A 96 6.01 5.50 -10.67
CA VAL A 96 6.54 6.45 -9.67
C VAL A 96 6.26 7.89 -10.11
N GLU A 97 6.51 8.22 -11.39
CA GLU A 97 6.30 9.56 -11.95
C GLU A 97 4.84 10.01 -11.81
N LYS A 98 3.89 9.10 -12.06
CA LYS A 98 2.45 9.39 -11.91
C LYS A 98 2.07 9.60 -10.45
N SER A 99 2.70 8.88 -9.54
CA SER A 99 2.48 9.06 -8.11
C SER A 99 2.99 10.42 -7.62
N GLU A 100 4.13 10.88 -8.13
CA GLU A 100 4.70 12.19 -7.81
C GLU A 100 3.90 13.35 -8.44
N LEU A 101 3.43 13.18 -9.67
CA LEU A 101 2.54 14.15 -10.32
C LEU A 101 1.26 14.34 -9.49
N LEU A 102 0.62 13.25 -9.06
CA LEU A 102 -0.58 13.34 -8.24
C LEU A 102 -0.27 13.95 -6.86
N SER A 103 0.86 13.62 -6.26
CA SER A 103 1.32 14.20 -5.00
C SER A 103 1.48 15.71 -5.11
N SER A 104 2.06 16.23 -6.20
CA SER A 104 2.18 17.67 -6.41
C SER A 104 0.81 18.35 -6.54
N LEU A 105 -0.13 17.75 -7.28
CA LEU A 105 -1.49 18.29 -7.41
C LEU A 105 -2.25 18.31 -6.08
N LEU A 106 -2.12 17.27 -5.25
CA LEU A 106 -2.73 17.24 -3.92
C LEU A 106 -2.09 18.25 -2.96
N THR A 107 -0.79 18.51 -3.12
CA THR A 107 -0.08 19.55 -2.36
C THR A 107 -0.58 20.95 -2.73
N GLU A 108 -0.82 21.22 -4.01
CA GLU A 108 -1.44 22.47 -4.48
C GLU A 108 -2.84 22.67 -3.88
N GLU A 109 -3.63 21.60 -3.79
CA GLU A 109 -4.96 21.59 -3.14
C GLU A 109 -4.90 21.58 -1.60
N LYS A 110 -3.70 21.59 -1.01
CA LYS A 110 -3.44 21.54 0.44
C LYS A 110 -4.03 20.30 1.13
N ILE A 111 -4.06 19.18 0.45
CA ILE A 111 -4.54 17.90 0.99
C ILE A 111 -3.36 17.15 1.60
N PRO A 112 -3.37 16.87 2.92
CA PRO A 112 -2.36 16.03 3.54
C PRO A 112 -2.46 14.60 3.03
N HIS A 113 -1.35 14.03 2.55
CA HIS A 113 -1.32 12.70 1.98
C HIS A 113 0.00 11.99 2.25
N ASN A 114 -0.03 10.66 2.19
CA ASN A 114 1.14 9.82 2.24
C ASN A 114 1.44 9.25 0.85
N LEU A 115 2.72 9.16 0.50
CA LEU A 115 3.18 8.61 -0.77
C LEU A 115 3.93 7.30 -0.54
N LEU A 116 3.42 6.21 -1.14
CA LEU A 116 4.03 4.88 -1.17
C LEU A 116 4.51 4.59 -2.58
N ASN A 117 5.79 4.71 -2.81
CA ASN A 117 6.42 4.34 -4.07
C ASN A 117 7.68 3.50 -3.78
N ALA A 118 8.25 2.88 -4.81
CA ALA A 118 9.42 2.01 -4.70
C ALA A 118 10.74 2.75 -4.40
N LYS A 119 10.70 4.02 -3.97
CA LYS A 119 11.91 4.74 -3.56
C LYS A 119 12.40 4.24 -2.20
N PRO A 120 13.72 4.09 -2.00
CA PRO A 120 14.31 3.57 -0.75
C PRO A 120 13.83 4.30 0.50
N GLU A 121 13.62 5.60 0.41
CA GLU A 121 13.15 6.48 1.50
C GLU A 121 11.76 6.08 2.03
N ASN A 122 10.94 5.47 1.20
CA ASN A 122 9.56 5.10 1.53
C ASN A 122 9.43 3.63 1.98
N VAL A 123 10.38 2.77 1.60
CA VAL A 123 10.34 1.33 1.90
C VAL A 123 10.38 1.07 3.41
N GLU A 124 11.21 1.79 4.16
CA GLU A 124 11.31 1.64 5.62
C GLU A 124 10.03 2.05 6.36
N ARG A 125 9.24 2.96 5.78
CA ARG A 125 8.00 3.47 6.36
C ARG A 125 6.74 2.85 5.78
N GLU A 126 6.88 1.95 4.81
CA GLU A 126 5.74 1.36 4.09
C GLU A 126 4.74 0.71 5.03
N ALA A 127 5.20 -0.17 5.92
CA ALA A 127 4.35 -0.87 6.88
C ALA A 127 3.59 0.10 7.81
N GLU A 128 4.25 1.20 8.20
CA GLU A 128 3.65 2.25 9.03
C GLU A 128 2.53 2.98 8.29
N ILE A 129 2.79 3.39 7.06
CA ILE A 129 1.83 4.13 6.23
C ILE A 129 0.63 3.24 5.91
N VAL A 130 0.87 1.98 5.50
CA VAL A 130 -0.20 1.03 5.18
C VAL A 130 -1.07 0.73 6.39
N ALA A 131 -0.48 0.56 7.58
CA ALA A 131 -1.23 0.32 8.81
C ALA A 131 -2.21 1.46 9.14
N GLN A 132 -1.95 2.68 8.68
CA GLN A 132 -2.77 3.87 8.95
C GLN A 132 -3.57 4.36 7.75
N ALA A 133 -3.44 3.72 6.58
CA ALA A 133 -4.13 4.15 5.36
C ALA A 133 -5.66 4.12 5.45
N GLY A 134 -6.21 3.28 6.32
CA GLY A 134 -7.66 3.18 6.56
C GLY A 134 -8.22 4.16 7.60
N ARG A 135 -7.42 5.07 8.17
CA ARG A 135 -7.93 6.07 9.14
C ARG A 135 -8.86 7.07 8.48
N ALA A 136 -9.81 7.59 9.26
CA ALA A 136 -10.69 8.65 8.80
C ALA A 136 -9.89 9.84 8.25
N GLY A 137 -10.23 10.28 7.03
CA GLY A 137 -9.57 11.37 6.33
C GLY A 137 -8.14 11.08 5.84
N ALA A 138 -7.61 9.86 5.98
CA ALA A 138 -6.30 9.52 5.43
C ALA A 138 -6.34 9.49 3.89
N VAL A 139 -5.34 10.09 3.25
CA VAL A 139 -5.12 9.98 1.80
C VAL A 139 -3.79 9.31 1.57
N THR A 140 -3.80 8.22 0.82
CA THR A 140 -2.58 7.46 0.49
C THR A 140 -2.50 7.25 -1.01
N ILE A 141 -1.38 7.64 -1.60
CA ILE A 141 -1.04 7.35 -2.99
C ILE A 141 -0.09 6.17 -2.99
N ALA A 142 -0.40 5.10 -3.72
CA ALA A 142 0.43 3.92 -3.80
C ALA A 142 0.70 3.51 -5.25
N THR A 143 1.91 3.06 -5.56
CA THR A 143 2.18 2.34 -6.80
C THR A 143 1.69 0.90 -6.68
N ASN A 144 1.45 0.22 -7.80
CA ASN A 144 0.91 -1.15 -7.84
C ASN A 144 1.70 -2.18 -7.02
N MET A 145 2.97 -1.90 -6.71
CA MET A 145 3.84 -2.80 -5.96
C MET A 145 3.85 -2.51 -4.45
N ALA A 146 3.40 -1.34 -4.03
CA ALA A 146 3.40 -0.94 -2.62
C ALA A 146 2.17 -1.51 -1.90
N GLY A 147 2.38 -2.03 -0.70
CA GLY A 147 1.31 -2.59 0.14
C GLY A 147 0.77 -3.95 -0.29
N ARG A 148 1.40 -4.63 -1.25
CA ARG A 148 0.98 -5.98 -1.66
C ARG A 148 1.15 -6.97 -0.52
N GLY A 149 0.09 -7.73 -0.23
CA GLY A 149 0.10 -8.72 0.86
C GLY A 149 -0.11 -8.14 2.26
N THR A 150 -0.47 -6.85 2.35
CA THR A 150 -0.77 -6.19 3.63
C THR A 150 -2.24 -5.78 3.68
N ASP A 151 -2.93 -6.14 4.75
CA ASP A 151 -4.32 -5.76 4.96
C ASP A 151 -4.43 -4.31 5.44
N ILE A 152 -5.35 -3.55 4.84
CA ILE A 152 -5.69 -2.20 5.28
C ILE A 152 -6.93 -2.26 6.16
N ILE A 153 -6.77 -1.93 7.44
CA ILE A 153 -7.85 -1.96 8.43
C ILE A 153 -8.59 -0.63 8.40
N LEU A 154 -9.91 -0.68 8.17
CA LEU A 154 -10.76 0.52 8.27
C LEU A 154 -10.76 1.05 9.71
N GLY A 155 -10.51 2.34 9.86
CA GLY A 155 -10.26 2.98 11.15
C GLY A 155 -8.78 3.04 11.55
N GLY A 156 -7.90 2.35 10.83
CA GLY A 156 -6.47 2.23 11.12
C GLY A 156 -6.16 1.16 12.17
N ASN A 157 -4.89 0.93 12.42
CA ASN A 157 -4.40 -0.03 13.40
C ASN A 157 -4.14 0.68 14.75
N SER A 158 -5.05 0.49 15.71
CA SER A 158 -4.99 1.12 17.03
C SER A 158 -3.79 0.65 17.85
N ASP A 159 -3.45 -0.64 17.78
CA ASP A 159 -2.31 -1.21 18.53
C ASP A 159 -0.98 -0.66 18.02
N TYR A 160 -0.86 -0.52 16.70
CA TYR A 160 0.31 0.09 16.08
C TYR A 160 0.47 1.55 16.53
N MET A 161 -0.63 2.33 16.54
CA MET A 161 -0.62 3.72 17.01
C MET A 161 -0.26 3.85 18.48
N ALA A 162 -0.78 2.96 19.32
CA ALA A 162 -0.44 2.95 20.75
C ALA A 162 1.05 2.68 20.96
N ARG A 163 1.62 1.72 20.25
CA ARG A 163 3.07 1.42 20.28
C ARG A 163 3.92 2.58 19.79
N LEU A 164 3.53 3.23 18.69
CA LEU A 164 4.23 4.38 18.14
C LEU A 164 4.25 5.53 19.15
N LYS A 165 3.08 5.84 19.74
CA LYS A 165 2.93 6.90 20.73
C LYS A 165 3.73 6.61 22.00
N LEU A 166 3.72 5.38 22.46
CA LEU A 166 4.53 4.95 23.59
C LEU A 166 6.04 5.11 23.31
N LYS A 167 6.48 4.74 22.10
CA LYS A 167 7.87 4.93 21.67
C LYS A 167 8.28 6.40 21.65
N GLU A 168 7.44 7.29 21.11
CA GLU A 168 7.68 8.75 21.12
C GLU A 168 7.84 9.28 22.57
N ILE A 169 6.93 8.91 23.46
CA ILE A 169 6.96 9.32 24.87
C ILE A 169 8.24 8.80 25.56
N LEU A 170 8.59 7.55 25.35
CA LEU A 170 9.80 6.96 25.90
C LEU A 170 11.07 7.66 25.41
N ILE A 171 11.17 7.91 24.10
CA ILE A 171 12.31 8.65 23.53
C ILE A 171 12.40 10.04 24.15
N HIS A 172 11.29 10.75 24.31
CA HIS A 172 11.28 12.07 24.94
C HIS A 172 11.74 12.04 26.40
N ILE A 173 11.28 11.05 27.18
CA ILE A 173 11.68 10.87 28.57
C ILE A 173 13.19 10.55 28.67
N PHE A 174 13.69 9.65 27.81
CA PHE A 174 15.11 9.29 27.81
C PHE A 174 15.99 10.47 27.37
N SER A 175 15.60 11.21 26.32
CA SER A 175 16.32 12.39 25.86
C SER A 175 16.44 13.44 26.95
N ASN A 176 15.36 13.72 27.67
CA ASN A 176 15.36 14.70 28.77
C ASN A 176 16.21 14.24 29.96
N LYS A 177 16.18 12.95 30.32
CA LYS A 177 17.02 12.39 31.39
C LYS A 177 18.51 12.37 31.06
N PHE A 178 18.87 12.00 29.83
CA PHE A 178 20.26 11.96 29.40
C PHE A 178 20.83 13.35 29.10
N GLY A 179 20.04 14.26 28.55
CA GLY A 179 20.43 15.65 28.33
C GLY A 179 20.72 16.39 29.65
N GLN A 180 19.94 16.15 30.69
CA GLN A 180 20.17 16.73 32.02
C GLN A 180 21.42 16.15 32.72
N LYS A 181 21.72 14.84 32.55
CA LYS A 181 22.95 14.24 33.08
C LYS A 181 24.23 14.74 32.41
N LEU A 182 24.19 14.98 31.09
CA LEU A 182 25.33 15.54 30.35
C LEU A 182 25.62 16.99 30.75
N SER A 183 24.58 17.79 30.98
CA SER A 183 24.77 19.20 31.44
C SER A 183 25.25 19.29 32.92
N GLN A 184 24.92 18.32 33.75
CA GLN A 184 25.39 18.28 35.15
C GLN A 184 26.82 17.78 35.32
N ASN A 185 27.33 16.98 34.35
CA ASN A 185 28.71 16.48 34.40
C ASN A 185 29.72 17.41 33.66
N LEU A 186 29.25 18.49 33.06
CA LEU A 186 30.08 19.51 32.36
C LEU A 186 30.20 20.83 33.14
N MET A 187 29.62 20.94 34.34
CA MET A 187 29.86 21.99 35.34
C MET A 187 30.72 21.43 36.48
#